data_e0fb12f06d69233c825449307fbe3d70
#
_entry.id   e0fb12f06d69233c825449307fbe3d70
#
_cell.length_a   1.000
_cell.length_b   1.000
_cell.length_c   1.000
_cell.angle_alpha   90.00
_cell.angle_beta   90.00
_cell.angle_gamma   90.00
#
_symmetry.space_group_name_H-M   'P 1'
#
loop_
_entity.id
_entity.type
_entity.pdbx_description
1 polymer ?
#
loop_
_entity_poly.entity_id
_entity_poly.type
_entity_poly.pdbx_seq_one_letter_code
_entity_poly.pdbx_strand_id
1 'polypeptide(L)'
;MLRIAQVAPLYERVPPVLYGGTERVVAALTDELVRRGHQVTLFASGDSQTIGDLKSPVDRSLRLDPEAGDPVAAHVLELAQVFERADEFDLIHCHVDYLAFPFGRLVRTPTVHTLHGRLDLPHFVPLFRHLRDVAVVSISDAQRAPLRGLDVNWAGTVYHGVALESYPYAEESGEYLAFLGRISPEKRPDLAIAVAKRLAIPLKIAAKVDPKDRGYFENEIRPLLDDPLIEFVGEIDEASKAEFLGGAMALLFPIDWPEPFGLVVIEAMACGTPVVARQCGSMPELIEAGRTGFVVDTFDELVDAVKRVRTLDRAACRRHVEARFSVSRMVDDYESVYRQLTTDTQAA
;
A
#
# COMPACT_ATOMS: atom_id res chain seq x y z
N MET A 1 -16.32 -17.10 -13.47
CA MET A 1 -15.71 -16.16 -14.45
C MET A 1 -16.55 -14.90 -14.47
N LEU A 2 -15.95 -13.74 -14.24
CA LEU A 2 -16.60 -12.42 -14.25
C LEU A 2 -15.89 -11.52 -15.26
N ARG A 3 -16.61 -10.54 -15.81
CA ARG A 3 -16.08 -9.41 -16.56
C ARG A 3 -15.90 -8.26 -15.57
N ILE A 4 -14.67 -7.85 -15.32
CA ILE A 4 -14.34 -6.90 -14.24
C ILE A 4 -13.64 -5.67 -14.83
N ALA A 5 -14.13 -4.47 -14.50
CA ALA A 5 -13.38 -3.25 -14.69
C ALA A 5 -12.55 -2.97 -13.43
N GLN A 6 -11.23 -2.83 -13.58
CA GLN A 6 -10.32 -2.34 -12.55
C GLN A 6 -9.95 -0.89 -12.88
N VAL A 7 -10.24 0.05 -11.99
CA VAL A 7 -10.01 1.48 -12.20
C VAL A 7 -8.91 1.96 -11.28
N ALA A 8 -7.73 2.22 -11.83
CA ALA A 8 -6.54 2.63 -11.10
C ALA A 8 -6.38 4.16 -11.06
N PRO A 9 -5.70 4.74 -10.06
CA PRO A 9 -5.28 6.14 -10.14
C PRO A 9 -4.35 6.38 -11.34
N LEU A 10 -4.47 7.56 -11.95
CA LEU A 10 -3.66 7.95 -13.11
C LEU A 10 -2.31 8.59 -12.73
N TYR A 11 -1.99 8.69 -11.42
CA TYR A 11 -0.78 9.38 -10.97
C TYR A 11 0.50 8.68 -11.36
N GLU A 12 0.55 7.37 -11.25
CA GLU A 12 1.65 6.52 -11.70
C GLU A 12 1.12 5.47 -12.67
N ARG A 13 2.01 4.89 -13.49
CA ARG A 13 1.65 3.73 -14.32
C ARG A 13 1.41 2.48 -13.45
N VAL A 14 0.70 1.51 -14.00
CA VAL A 14 0.43 0.21 -13.36
C VAL A 14 1.22 -0.89 -14.12
N PRO A 15 2.20 -1.62 -13.46
CA PRO A 15 2.78 -1.32 -12.16
C PRO A 15 3.71 -0.10 -12.20
N PRO A 16 3.93 0.58 -11.06
CA PRO A 16 4.81 1.74 -11.00
C PRO A 16 6.28 1.34 -11.14
N VAL A 17 7.10 2.25 -11.69
CA VAL A 17 8.56 2.00 -11.81
C VAL A 17 9.25 2.14 -10.44
N LEU A 18 8.91 3.17 -9.69
CA LEU A 18 9.49 3.49 -8.38
C LEU A 18 8.43 3.50 -7.29
N TYR A 19 8.07 4.69 -6.80
CA TYR A 19 7.02 4.87 -5.80
C TYR A 19 5.63 4.69 -6.43
N GLY A 20 4.69 4.05 -5.69
CA GLY A 20 3.30 3.84 -6.14
C GLY A 20 2.70 2.58 -5.47
N GLY A 21 2.28 2.71 -4.20
CA GLY A 21 1.77 1.55 -3.45
C GLY A 21 0.43 1.05 -4.00
N THR A 22 -0.49 1.95 -4.31
CA THR A 22 -1.82 1.62 -4.85
C THR A 22 -1.70 0.94 -6.20
N GLU A 23 -0.95 1.51 -7.12
CA GLU A 23 -0.78 1.00 -8.47
C GLU A 23 -0.09 -0.37 -8.48
N ARG A 24 0.80 -0.63 -7.52
CA ARG A 24 1.42 -1.95 -7.32
C ARG A 24 0.39 -3.00 -6.91
N VAL A 25 -0.48 -2.65 -5.97
CA VAL A 25 -1.57 -3.55 -5.53
C VAL A 25 -2.55 -3.81 -6.66
N VAL A 26 -2.93 -2.76 -7.42
CA VAL A 26 -3.84 -2.89 -8.57
C VAL A 26 -3.23 -3.78 -9.65
N ALA A 27 -1.93 -3.65 -9.94
CA ALA A 27 -1.24 -4.53 -10.90
C ALA A 27 -1.31 -6.00 -10.47
N ALA A 28 -0.93 -6.27 -9.21
CA ALA A 28 -0.93 -7.63 -8.66
C ALA A 28 -2.35 -8.25 -8.65
N LEU A 29 -3.36 -7.46 -8.24
CA LEU A 29 -4.76 -7.87 -8.24
C LEU A 29 -5.26 -8.17 -9.65
N THR A 30 -5.04 -7.25 -10.59
CA THR A 30 -5.49 -7.37 -11.99
C THR A 30 -4.92 -8.61 -12.65
N ASP A 31 -3.61 -8.78 -12.59
CA ASP A 31 -2.93 -9.88 -13.25
C ASP A 31 -3.30 -11.25 -12.64
N GLU A 32 -3.46 -11.32 -11.31
CA GLU A 32 -3.87 -12.56 -10.67
C GLU A 32 -5.34 -12.92 -11.00
N LEU A 33 -6.24 -11.95 -11.06
CA LEU A 33 -7.62 -12.18 -11.51
C LEU A 33 -7.68 -12.72 -12.95
N VAL A 34 -6.83 -12.21 -13.86
CA VAL A 34 -6.71 -12.74 -15.22
C VAL A 34 -6.20 -14.18 -15.22
N ARG A 35 -5.15 -14.49 -14.43
CA ARG A 35 -4.62 -15.87 -14.30
C ARG A 35 -5.66 -16.85 -13.76
N ARG A 36 -6.61 -16.38 -12.94
CA ARG A 36 -7.74 -17.15 -12.42
C ARG A 36 -8.91 -17.27 -13.42
N GLY A 37 -8.78 -16.71 -14.60
CA GLY A 37 -9.73 -16.85 -15.71
C GLY A 37 -10.85 -15.81 -15.71
N HIS A 38 -10.72 -14.69 -14.99
CA HIS A 38 -11.61 -13.55 -15.15
C HIS A 38 -11.23 -12.75 -16.40
N GLN A 39 -12.20 -12.08 -17.01
CA GLN A 39 -11.98 -11.09 -18.07
C GLN A 39 -11.82 -9.73 -17.41
N VAL A 40 -10.60 -9.20 -17.36
CA VAL A 40 -10.31 -7.96 -16.67
C VAL A 40 -9.91 -6.87 -17.65
N THR A 41 -10.60 -5.74 -17.59
CA THR A 41 -10.22 -4.50 -18.24
C THR A 41 -9.65 -3.56 -17.20
N LEU A 42 -8.37 -3.20 -17.36
CA LEU A 42 -7.70 -2.21 -16.53
C LEU A 42 -7.86 -0.82 -17.16
N PHE A 43 -8.46 0.11 -16.43
CA PHE A 43 -8.45 1.53 -16.73
C PHE A 43 -7.31 2.17 -15.94
N ALA A 44 -6.32 2.72 -16.66
CA ALA A 44 -5.09 3.28 -16.11
C ALA A 44 -4.42 4.20 -17.14
N SER A 45 -3.25 4.77 -16.82
CA SER A 45 -2.46 5.52 -17.79
C SER A 45 -1.93 4.63 -18.93
N GLY A 46 -1.73 5.19 -20.12
CA GLY A 46 -1.38 4.45 -21.35
C GLY A 46 0.03 3.84 -21.34
N ASP A 47 0.91 4.28 -20.46
CA ASP A 47 2.22 3.70 -20.20
C ASP A 47 2.18 2.50 -19.23
N SER A 48 0.98 2.09 -18.77
CA SER A 48 0.76 0.93 -17.92
C SER A 48 0.94 -0.40 -18.66
N GLN A 49 1.20 -1.47 -17.90
CA GLN A 49 1.38 -2.83 -18.42
C GLN A 49 0.52 -3.81 -17.61
N THR A 50 -0.22 -4.67 -18.28
CA THR A 50 -1.06 -5.71 -17.69
C THR A 50 -1.21 -6.87 -18.67
N ILE A 51 -1.52 -8.06 -18.15
CA ILE A 51 -1.94 -9.21 -18.98
C ILE A 51 -3.44 -9.20 -19.29
N GLY A 52 -4.20 -8.24 -18.72
CA GLY A 52 -5.59 -7.94 -19.07
C GLY A 52 -5.69 -6.93 -20.21
N ASP A 53 -6.90 -6.49 -20.51
CA ASP A 53 -7.15 -5.44 -21.50
C ASP A 53 -6.89 -4.07 -20.88
N LEU A 54 -6.01 -3.25 -21.51
CA LEU A 54 -5.75 -1.88 -21.08
C LEU A 54 -6.64 -0.88 -21.81
N LYS A 55 -7.27 0.02 -21.06
CA LYS A 55 -7.95 1.23 -21.55
C LYS A 55 -7.37 2.44 -20.84
N SER A 56 -7.10 3.50 -21.61
CA SER A 56 -6.45 4.68 -21.07
C SER A 56 -7.08 5.97 -21.54
N PRO A 57 -7.41 6.90 -20.64
CA PRO A 57 -7.84 8.26 -20.97
C PRO A 57 -6.66 9.20 -21.21
N VAL A 58 -5.44 8.83 -20.81
CA VAL A 58 -4.21 9.63 -20.92
C VAL A 58 -3.05 8.78 -21.39
N ASP A 59 -2.17 9.33 -22.22
CA ASP A 59 -1.06 8.58 -22.82
C ASP A 59 0.01 8.15 -21.81
N ARG A 60 0.19 8.96 -20.75
CA ARG A 60 1.20 8.76 -19.69
C ARG A 60 0.62 9.02 -18.31
N SER A 61 1.27 8.42 -17.31
CA SER A 61 1.01 8.71 -15.91
C SER A 61 1.26 10.20 -15.60
N LEU A 62 0.30 10.81 -14.88
CA LEU A 62 0.25 12.27 -14.67
C LEU A 62 1.48 12.83 -13.95
N ARG A 63 2.14 12.03 -13.12
CA ARG A 63 3.35 12.48 -12.39
C ARG A 63 4.59 12.55 -13.29
N LEU A 64 4.61 11.80 -14.38
CA LEU A 64 5.70 11.75 -15.36
C LEU A 64 5.45 12.63 -16.58
N ASP A 65 4.27 13.23 -16.68
CA ASP A 65 3.89 14.11 -17.78
C ASP A 65 4.01 15.59 -17.35
N PRO A 66 5.04 16.32 -17.81
CA PRO A 66 5.20 17.73 -17.48
C PRO A 66 4.11 18.63 -18.08
N GLU A 67 3.35 18.12 -19.08
CA GLU A 67 2.22 18.82 -19.71
C GLU A 67 0.88 18.36 -19.13
N ALA A 68 0.88 17.46 -18.14
CA ALA A 68 -0.34 17.04 -17.46
C ALA A 68 -1.11 18.25 -16.94
N GLY A 69 -2.34 18.36 -17.37
CA GLY A 69 -3.27 19.39 -16.90
C GLY A 69 -3.75 19.11 -15.47
N ASP A 70 -5.01 19.46 -15.20
CA ASP A 70 -5.63 19.17 -13.91
C ASP A 70 -5.82 17.66 -13.70
N PRO A 71 -5.18 17.06 -12.68
CA PRO A 71 -5.33 15.60 -12.40
C PRO A 71 -6.78 15.20 -12.13
N VAL A 72 -7.59 16.09 -11.56
CA VAL A 72 -9.01 15.81 -11.29
C VAL A 72 -9.79 15.68 -12.61
N ALA A 73 -9.51 16.54 -13.58
CA ALA A 73 -10.17 16.48 -14.89
C ALA A 73 -9.83 15.17 -15.62
N ALA A 74 -8.57 14.71 -15.55
CA ALA A 74 -8.15 13.43 -16.12
C ALA A 74 -8.91 12.25 -15.49
N HIS A 75 -9.02 12.20 -14.15
CA HIS A 75 -9.77 11.15 -13.46
C HIS A 75 -11.28 11.24 -13.75
N VAL A 76 -11.86 12.43 -13.88
CA VAL A 76 -13.27 12.58 -14.30
C VAL A 76 -13.49 11.99 -15.70
N LEU A 77 -12.56 12.25 -16.64
CA LEU A 77 -12.61 11.66 -17.98
C LEU A 77 -12.51 10.13 -17.93
N GLU A 78 -11.59 9.59 -17.14
CA GLU A 78 -11.48 8.14 -16.91
C GLU A 78 -12.80 7.55 -16.40
N LEU A 79 -13.34 8.14 -15.34
CA LEU A 79 -14.59 7.66 -14.75
C LEU A 79 -15.76 7.76 -15.73
N ALA A 80 -15.85 8.83 -16.53
CA ALA A 80 -16.87 8.92 -17.58
C ALA A 80 -16.75 7.74 -18.55
N GLN A 81 -15.54 7.45 -19.07
CA GLN A 81 -15.31 6.32 -19.99
C GLN A 81 -15.64 4.95 -19.37
N VAL A 82 -15.35 4.76 -18.07
CA VAL A 82 -15.68 3.53 -17.35
C VAL A 82 -17.19 3.37 -17.22
N PHE A 83 -17.87 4.39 -16.74
CA PHE A 83 -19.30 4.29 -16.39
C PHE A 83 -20.24 4.40 -17.60
N GLU A 84 -19.81 4.99 -18.72
CA GLU A 84 -20.50 4.90 -20.01
C GLU A 84 -20.56 3.47 -20.57
N ARG A 85 -19.62 2.61 -20.11
CA ARG A 85 -19.50 1.19 -20.51
C ARG A 85 -19.85 0.23 -19.39
N ALA A 86 -20.56 0.69 -18.36
CA ALA A 86 -20.81 -0.09 -17.15
C ALA A 86 -21.51 -1.43 -17.42
N ASP A 87 -22.38 -1.52 -18.41
CA ASP A 87 -23.12 -2.73 -18.81
C ASP A 87 -22.25 -3.79 -19.50
N GLU A 88 -21.03 -3.45 -19.92
CA GLU A 88 -20.06 -4.43 -20.42
C GLU A 88 -19.47 -5.28 -19.28
N PHE A 89 -19.60 -4.86 -18.02
CA PHE A 89 -19.00 -5.50 -16.86
C PHE A 89 -20.02 -6.13 -15.92
N ASP A 90 -19.61 -7.18 -15.24
CA ASP A 90 -20.38 -7.80 -14.17
C ASP A 90 -20.09 -7.10 -12.82
N LEU A 91 -18.92 -6.39 -12.72
CA LEU A 91 -18.52 -5.62 -11.56
C LEU A 91 -17.50 -4.55 -11.95
N ILE A 92 -17.57 -3.39 -11.32
CA ILE A 92 -16.61 -2.29 -11.42
C ILE A 92 -15.91 -2.12 -10.07
N HIS A 93 -14.58 -2.25 -10.05
CA HIS A 93 -13.75 -2.04 -8.85
C HIS A 93 -12.88 -0.79 -9.01
N CYS A 94 -13.11 0.21 -8.17
CA CYS A 94 -12.43 1.50 -8.22
C CYS A 94 -11.40 1.64 -7.09
N HIS A 95 -10.21 2.15 -7.45
CA HIS A 95 -9.09 2.43 -6.53
C HIS A 95 -8.76 3.93 -6.47
N VAL A 96 -9.68 4.77 -6.90
CA VAL A 96 -9.54 6.24 -7.02
C VAL A 96 -10.20 6.98 -5.84
N ASP A 97 -10.15 6.39 -4.67
CA ASP A 97 -10.79 6.89 -3.45
C ASP A 97 -12.29 7.21 -3.68
N TYR A 98 -12.73 8.39 -3.22
CA TYR A 98 -14.12 8.80 -3.30
C TYR A 98 -14.55 9.39 -4.65
N LEU A 99 -13.64 9.59 -5.61
CA LEU A 99 -13.97 10.24 -6.89
C LEU A 99 -15.02 9.46 -7.70
N ALA A 100 -15.00 8.15 -7.60
CA ALA A 100 -15.95 7.28 -8.31
C ALA A 100 -17.30 7.09 -7.59
N PHE A 101 -17.45 7.47 -6.33
CA PHE A 101 -18.67 7.23 -5.54
C PHE A 101 -19.94 7.75 -6.21
N PRO A 102 -20.01 9.01 -6.72
CA PRO A 102 -21.21 9.51 -7.39
C PRO A 102 -21.55 8.74 -8.68
N PHE A 103 -20.53 8.29 -9.42
CA PHE A 103 -20.73 7.58 -10.69
C PHE A 103 -21.31 6.18 -10.45
N GLY A 104 -20.82 5.45 -9.46
CA GLY A 104 -21.33 4.11 -9.12
C GLY A 104 -22.82 4.07 -8.81
N ARG A 105 -23.37 5.18 -8.29
CA ARG A 105 -24.81 5.29 -8.01
C ARG A 105 -25.69 5.52 -9.25
N LEU A 106 -25.10 5.82 -10.39
CA LEU A 106 -25.82 6.11 -11.65
C LEU A 106 -26.01 4.86 -12.53
N VAL A 107 -25.37 3.75 -12.18
CA VAL A 107 -25.38 2.51 -12.96
C VAL A 107 -25.99 1.35 -12.16
N ARG A 108 -26.41 0.29 -12.86
CA ARG A 108 -26.93 -0.94 -12.23
C ARG A 108 -25.80 -1.94 -11.93
N THR A 109 -24.69 -1.83 -12.64
CA THR A 109 -23.53 -2.70 -12.43
C THR A 109 -22.98 -2.53 -11.03
N PRO A 110 -22.83 -3.60 -10.24
CA PRO A 110 -22.21 -3.53 -8.92
C PRO A 110 -20.90 -2.81 -8.96
N THR A 111 -20.73 -1.83 -8.06
CA THR A 111 -19.49 -1.04 -7.95
C THR A 111 -18.94 -1.15 -6.54
N VAL A 112 -17.66 -1.43 -6.41
CA VAL A 112 -16.94 -1.48 -5.14
C VAL A 112 -15.71 -0.57 -5.17
N HIS A 113 -15.37 0.02 -4.03
CA HIS A 113 -14.28 0.97 -3.92
C HIS A 113 -13.30 0.55 -2.84
N THR A 114 -12.05 0.27 -3.19
CA THR A 114 -11.00 0.08 -2.20
C THR A 114 -10.38 1.42 -1.84
N LEU A 115 -10.39 1.74 -0.54
CA LEU A 115 -9.81 2.95 0.00
C LEU A 115 -8.36 2.66 0.40
N HIS A 116 -7.39 3.31 -0.27
CA HIS A 116 -5.96 3.06 -0.02
C HIS A 116 -5.33 4.07 0.95
N GLY A 117 -5.98 5.21 1.14
CA GLY A 117 -5.50 6.32 1.96
C GLY A 117 -6.01 6.30 3.40
N ARG A 118 -5.64 7.35 4.12
CA ARG A 118 -6.12 7.61 5.48
C ARG A 118 -7.57 8.09 5.46
N LEU A 119 -8.36 7.70 6.45
CA LEU A 119 -9.78 8.05 6.55
C LEU A 119 -10.08 9.02 7.71
N ASP A 120 -9.07 9.53 8.39
CA ASP A 120 -9.18 10.50 9.50
C ASP A 120 -9.24 11.96 9.03
N LEU A 121 -9.34 12.20 7.72
CA LEU A 121 -9.48 13.54 7.18
C LEU A 121 -10.92 14.07 7.35
N PRO A 122 -11.09 15.37 7.67
CA PRO A 122 -12.40 15.93 8.03
C PRO A 122 -13.51 15.76 6.97
N HIS A 123 -13.14 15.71 5.70
CA HIS A 123 -14.10 15.58 4.59
C HIS A 123 -14.72 14.18 4.46
N PHE A 124 -14.14 13.14 5.03
CA PHE A 124 -14.71 11.79 4.94
C PHE A 124 -16.01 11.64 5.74
N VAL A 125 -16.12 12.27 6.91
CA VAL A 125 -17.33 12.17 7.74
C VAL A 125 -18.59 12.67 7.01
N PRO A 126 -18.65 13.90 6.45
CA PRO A 126 -19.83 14.34 5.70
C PRO A 126 -20.05 13.53 4.42
N LEU A 127 -18.98 13.08 3.75
CA LEU A 127 -19.05 12.27 2.55
C LEU A 127 -19.79 10.94 2.82
N PHE A 128 -19.35 10.18 3.83
CA PHE A 128 -19.98 8.89 4.19
C PHE A 128 -21.35 9.02 4.83
N ARG A 129 -21.68 10.15 5.47
CA ARG A 129 -23.06 10.42 5.90
C ARG A 129 -24.03 10.56 4.74
N HIS A 130 -23.57 11.09 3.61
CA HIS A 130 -24.39 11.30 2.41
C HIS A 130 -24.38 10.07 1.48
N LEU A 131 -23.23 9.40 1.35
CA LEU A 131 -23.01 8.28 0.43
C LEU A 131 -22.82 6.95 1.19
N ARG A 132 -23.67 6.70 2.19
CA ARG A 132 -23.59 5.53 3.08
C ARG A 132 -23.90 4.18 2.40
N ASP A 133 -24.56 4.21 1.25
CA ASP A 133 -24.93 3.06 0.43
C ASP A 133 -23.78 2.55 -0.46
N VAL A 134 -22.71 3.34 -0.64
CA VAL A 134 -21.57 2.96 -1.47
C VAL A 134 -20.78 1.82 -0.82
N ALA A 135 -20.62 0.72 -1.55
CA ALA A 135 -19.84 -0.43 -1.08
C ALA A 135 -18.33 -0.12 -1.09
N VAL A 136 -17.71 -0.16 0.10
CA VAL A 136 -16.30 0.14 0.26
C VAL A 136 -15.54 -1.01 0.92
N VAL A 137 -14.27 -1.18 0.52
CA VAL A 137 -13.33 -2.12 1.12
C VAL A 137 -12.24 -1.33 1.82
N SER A 138 -11.99 -1.67 3.08
CA SER A 138 -10.81 -1.19 3.81
C SER A 138 -9.63 -2.13 3.62
N ILE A 139 -8.42 -1.60 3.79
CA ILE A 139 -7.17 -2.35 3.66
C ILE A 139 -6.59 -2.80 5.00
N SER A 140 -7.22 -2.38 6.09
CA SER A 140 -6.98 -2.86 7.46
C SER A 140 -8.18 -2.52 8.34
N ASP A 141 -8.28 -3.14 9.50
CA ASP A 141 -9.32 -2.79 10.49
C ASP A 141 -8.99 -1.46 11.18
N ALA A 142 -7.72 -1.16 11.37
CA ALA A 142 -7.27 0.14 11.90
C ALA A 142 -7.68 1.30 11.00
N GLN A 143 -7.67 1.12 9.67
CA GLN A 143 -8.10 2.15 8.73
C GLN A 143 -9.55 2.59 8.94
N ARG A 144 -10.42 1.69 9.41
CA ARG A 144 -11.85 1.99 9.69
C ARG A 144 -12.05 2.85 10.96
N ALA A 145 -11.06 2.89 11.84
CA ALA A 145 -11.21 3.48 13.17
C ALA A 145 -11.76 4.93 13.17
N PRO A 146 -11.33 5.85 12.27
CA PRO A 146 -11.86 7.21 12.23
C PRO A 146 -13.34 7.32 11.86
N LEU A 147 -13.89 6.30 11.19
CA LEU A 147 -15.29 6.25 10.73
C LEU A 147 -16.17 5.39 11.64
N ARG A 148 -15.65 4.94 12.78
CA ARG A 148 -16.47 4.21 13.78
C ARG A 148 -17.66 5.06 14.22
N GLY A 149 -18.84 4.44 14.24
CA GLY A 149 -20.10 5.12 14.57
C GLY A 149 -20.80 5.78 13.38
N LEU A 150 -20.24 5.71 12.18
CA LEU A 150 -20.95 6.00 10.94
C LEU A 150 -21.49 4.69 10.33
N ASP A 151 -22.65 4.81 9.67
CA ASP A 151 -23.26 3.74 8.89
C ASP A 151 -22.58 3.68 7.51
N VAL A 152 -21.40 3.04 7.46
CA VAL A 152 -20.62 2.85 6.23
C VAL A 152 -20.85 1.43 5.72
N ASN A 153 -21.18 1.30 4.46
CA ASN A 153 -21.37 0.00 3.80
C ASN A 153 -20.01 -0.68 3.53
N TRP A 154 -19.42 -1.27 4.58
CA TRP A 154 -18.19 -2.04 4.47
C TRP A 154 -18.44 -3.40 3.82
N ALA A 155 -18.07 -3.55 2.54
CA ALA A 155 -18.13 -4.82 1.83
C ALA A 155 -17.08 -5.84 2.35
N GLY A 156 -16.01 -5.36 2.99
CA GLY A 156 -14.98 -6.20 3.60
C GLY A 156 -13.76 -5.43 4.08
N THR A 157 -12.85 -6.11 4.78
CA THR A 157 -11.45 -5.73 4.95
C THR A 157 -10.63 -6.68 4.11
N VAL A 158 -9.85 -6.17 3.15
CA VAL A 158 -8.93 -6.96 2.33
C VAL A 158 -7.51 -6.45 2.51
N TYR A 159 -6.68 -7.21 3.18
CA TYR A 159 -5.27 -6.90 3.33
C TYR A 159 -4.55 -6.97 1.99
N HIS A 160 -3.62 -6.05 1.75
CA HIS A 160 -2.79 -6.10 0.56
C HIS A 160 -1.91 -7.35 0.54
N GLY A 161 -1.62 -7.82 -0.67
CA GLY A 161 -0.72 -8.93 -0.93
C GLY A 161 0.52 -8.51 -1.70
N VAL A 162 1.61 -9.24 -1.49
CA VAL A 162 2.86 -9.10 -2.26
C VAL A 162 3.11 -10.34 -3.11
N ALA A 163 3.69 -10.13 -4.29
CA ALA A 163 4.17 -11.16 -5.17
C ALA A 163 5.45 -11.77 -4.56
N LEU A 164 5.31 -12.95 -3.97
CA LEU A 164 6.39 -13.58 -3.20
C LEU A 164 7.63 -13.91 -4.02
N GLU A 165 7.46 -14.10 -5.32
CA GLU A 165 8.53 -14.31 -6.29
C GLU A 165 9.43 -13.08 -6.48
N SER A 166 8.90 -11.88 -6.24
CA SER A 166 9.65 -10.63 -6.29
C SER A 166 10.49 -10.37 -5.02
N TYR A 167 10.24 -11.13 -3.95
CA TYR A 167 10.90 -10.97 -2.65
C TYR A 167 11.55 -12.30 -2.23
N PRO A 168 12.75 -12.62 -2.76
CA PRO A 168 13.47 -13.83 -2.38
C PRO A 168 13.73 -13.89 -0.88
N TYR A 169 13.56 -15.07 -0.29
CA TYR A 169 13.87 -15.30 1.11
C TYR A 169 15.38 -15.25 1.34
N ALA A 170 15.79 -14.43 2.30
CA ALA A 170 17.17 -14.33 2.79
C ALA A 170 17.27 -15.01 4.17
N GLU A 171 17.97 -16.13 4.24
CA GLU A 171 18.12 -16.89 5.48
C GLU A 171 19.00 -16.16 6.49
N GLU A 172 20.09 -15.56 6.00
CA GLU A 172 21.08 -14.87 6.84
C GLU A 172 20.65 -13.45 7.18
N SER A 173 20.88 -13.06 8.43
CA SER A 173 20.68 -11.68 8.89
C SER A 173 21.87 -10.82 8.49
N GLY A 174 21.62 -9.67 7.89
CA GLY A 174 22.65 -8.68 7.66
C GLY A 174 23.10 -7.91 8.91
N GLU A 175 23.96 -6.92 8.70
CA GLU A 175 24.59 -6.16 9.78
C GLU A 175 24.06 -4.71 9.88
N TYR A 176 23.06 -4.33 9.07
CA TYR A 176 22.49 -2.98 9.07
C TYR A 176 20.99 -2.98 9.35
N LEU A 177 20.52 -1.88 9.90
CA LEU A 177 19.09 -1.56 9.98
C LEU A 177 18.65 -0.91 8.67
N ALA A 178 17.43 -1.23 8.19
CA ALA A 178 16.85 -0.61 7.01
C ALA A 178 15.75 0.38 7.41
N PHE A 179 15.71 1.51 6.72
CA PHE A 179 14.55 2.40 6.66
C PHE A 179 14.16 2.53 5.19
N LEU A 180 12.90 2.23 4.86
CA LEU A 180 12.40 2.34 3.49
C LEU A 180 11.07 3.09 3.49
N GLY A 181 11.02 4.20 2.74
CA GLY A 181 9.80 4.99 2.64
C GLY A 181 10.02 6.36 2.06
N ARG A 182 9.13 7.29 2.38
CA ARG A 182 9.25 8.70 2.05
C ARG A 182 9.91 9.44 3.22
N ILE A 183 10.77 10.42 2.93
CA ILE A 183 11.22 11.35 3.96
C ILE A 183 10.07 12.31 4.27
N SER A 184 9.49 12.14 5.43
CA SER A 184 8.43 13.03 5.91
C SER A 184 8.34 12.97 7.44
N PRO A 185 7.81 14.01 8.09
CA PRO A 185 7.72 14.06 9.56
C PRO A 185 6.97 12.86 10.15
N GLU A 186 5.90 12.41 9.49
CA GLU A 186 5.09 11.28 9.96
C GLU A 186 5.77 9.91 9.83
N LYS A 187 6.78 9.76 8.95
CA LYS A 187 7.56 8.52 8.81
C LYS A 187 8.73 8.42 9.78
N ARG A 188 9.11 9.53 10.42
CA ARG A 188 10.11 9.60 11.50
C ARG A 188 11.48 8.97 11.17
N PRO A 189 12.10 9.32 10.02
CA PRO A 189 13.47 8.89 9.76
C PRO A 189 14.48 9.36 10.84
N ASP A 190 14.20 10.48 11.50
CA ASP A 190 14.93 10.99 12.66
C ASP A 190 15.02 9.97 13.80
N LEU A 191 13.92 9.29 14.13
CA LEU A 191 13.91 8.24 15.14
C LEU A 191 14.70 7.01 14.71
N ALA A 192 14.62 6.60 13.43
CA ALA A 192 15.41 5.49 12.91
C ALA A 192 16.91 5.79 13.04
N ILE A 193 17.34 7.02 12.70
CA ILE A 193 18.72 7.49 12.86
C ILE A 193 19.13 7.48 14.34
N ALA A 194 18.27 7.99 15.23
CA ALA A 194 18.54 8.02 16.65
C ALA A 194 18.73 6.62 17.26
N VAL A 195 17.92 5.64 16.85
CA VAL A 195 18.06 4.22 17.26
C VAL A 195 19.40 3.65 16.78
N ALA A 196 19.74 3.86 15.51
CA ALA A 196 21.00 3.39 14.91
C ALA A 196 22.22 3.94 15.66
N LYS A 197 22.25 5.24 15.91
CA LYS A 197 23.32 5.91 16.69
C LYS A 197 23.40 5.42 18.13
N ARG A 198 22.23 5.24 18.79
CA ARG A 198 22.18 4.74 20.18
C ARG A 198 22.77 3.35 20.33
N LEU A 199 22.64 2.50 19.30
CA LEU A 199 23.10 1.12 19.30
C LEU A 199 24.46 0.92 18.60
N ALA A 200 25.01 1.96 17.97
CA ALA A 200 26.16 1.89 17.09
C ALA A 200 26.03 0.83 15.98
N ILE A 201 24.83 0.74 15.38
CA ILE A 201 24.51 -0.18 14.28
C ILE A 201 24.32 0.64 12.99
N PRO A 202 24.94 0.25 11.85
CA PRO A 202 24.71 0.93 10.59
C PRO A 202 23.23 1.00 10.21
N LEU A 203 22.80 2.13 9.64
CA LEU A 203 21.45 2.33 9.10
C LEU A 203 21.55 2.73 7.63
N LYS A 204 20.86 1.99 6.77
CA LYS A 204 20.66 2.36 5.38
C LYS A 204 19.27 2.94 5.20
N ILE A 205 19.19 4.12 4.59
CA ILE A 205 17.94 4.84 4.33
C ILE A 205 17.69 4.86 2.83
N ALA A 206 16.73 4.07 2.35
CA ALA A 206 16.23 4.14 0.99
C ALA A 206 14.95 4.97 0.99
N ALA A 207 15.00 6.19 0.44
CA ALA A 207 13.89 7.10 0.61
C ALA A 207 13.77 8.13 -0.52
N LYS A 208 12.50 8.42 -0.87
CA LYS A 208 12.11 9.53 -1.72
C LYS A 208 11.97 10.80 -0.88
N VAL A 209 12.46 11.92 -1.42
CA VAL A 209 12.22 13.26 -0.88
C VAL A 209 11.22 13.98 -1.78
N ASP A 210 9.96 14.05 -1.36
CA ASP A 210 8.94 14.80 -2.09
C ASP A 210 9.21 16.31 -2.02
N PRO A 211 8.87 17.09 -3.07
CA PRO A 211 9.03 18.55 -3.07
C PRO A 211 8.41 19.24 -1.85
N LYS A 212 7.24 18.77 -1.40
CA LYS A 212 6.55 19.31 -0.22
C LYS A 212 7.30 19.07 1.09
N ASP A 213 8.09 18.01 1.18
CA ASP A 213 8.83 17.61 2.38
C ASP A 213 10.31 18.03 2.32
N ARG A 214 10.74 18.74 1.26
CA ARG A 214 12.13 19.17 1.07
C ARG A 214 12.63 20.01 2.23
N GLY A 215 11.80 20.93 2.75
CA GLY A 215 12.19 21.74 3.92
C GLY A 215 12.50 20.90 5.15
N TYR A 216 11.70 19.89 5.43
CA TYR A 216 11.95 18.93 6.50
C TYR A 216 13.25 18.15 6.27
N PHE A 217 13.46 17.66 5.04
CA PHE A 217 14.70 16.95 4.71
C PHE A 217 15.94 17.81 4.93
N GLU A 218 15.99 19.03 4.37
CA GLU A 218 17.17 19.90 4.43
C GLU A 218 17.47 20.39 5.87
N ASN A 219 16.44 20.67 6.67
CA ASN A 219 16.64 21.27 7.99
C ASN A 219 16.79 20.24 9.10
N GLU A 220 16.08 19.11 9.03
CA GLU A 220 16.00 18.14 10.14
C GLU A 220 16.74 16.83 9.86
N ILE A 221 16.73 16.34 8.61
CA ILE A 221 17.30 15.03 8.31
C ILE A 221 18.71 15.13 7.77
N ARG A 222 18.97 16.01 6.80
CA ARG A 222 20.27 16.15 6.15
C ARG A 222 21.43 16.36 7.13
N PRO A 223 21.32 17.20 8.20
CA PRO A 223 22.38 17.34 9.18
C PRO A 223 22.71 16.05 9.96
N LEU A 224 21.76 15.09 10.01
CA LEU A 224 21.96 13.81 10.70
C LEU A 224 22.66 12.75 9.84
N LEU A 225 22.74 12.97 8.51
CA LEU A 225 23.36 12.04 7.55
C LEU A 225 24.90 12.11 7.53
N ASP A 226 25.52 13.11 8.15
CA ASP A 226 26.97 13.23 8.22
C ASP A 226 27.63 12.19 9.16
N ASP A 227 26.82 11.43 9.91
CA ASP A 227 27.29 10.36 10.79
C ASP A 227 27.70 9.13 9.95
N PRO A 228 28.90 8.56 10.18
CA PRO A 228 29.40 7.42 9.40
C PRO A 228 28.58 6.14 9.52
N LEU A 229 27.68 6.06 10.50
CA LEU A 229 26.73 4.95 10.63
C LEU A 229 25.54 5.08 9.68
N ILE A 230 25.29 6.24 9.07
CA ILE A 230 24.09 6.52 8.30
C ILE A 230 24.41 6.61 6.80
N GLU A 231 23.85 5.69 6.04
CA GLU A 231 23.95 5.67 4.58
C GLU A 231 22.61 6.08 3.96
N PHE A 232 22.56 7.23 3.28
CA PHE A 232 21.39 7.64 2.50
C PHE A 232 21.54 7.16 1.06
N VAL A 233 20.78 6.11 0.72
CA VAL A 233 20.85 5.43 -0.60
C VAL A 233 20.06 6.19 -1.67
N GLY A 234 19.07 7.01 -1.26
CA GLY A 234 18.13 7.64 -2.17
C GLY A 234 16.96 6.74 -2.53
N GLU A 235 16.27 7.04 -3.62
CA GLU A 235 15.13 6.24 -4.08
C GLU A 235 15.63 4.98 -4.80
N ILE A 236 15.10 3.82 -4.46
CA ILE A 236 15.43 2.53 -5.07
C ILE A 236 14.25 1.97 -5.86
N ASP A 237 14.54 1.22 -6.90
CA ASP A 237 13.54 0.50 -7.70
C ASP A 237 13.12 -0.82 -7.05
N GLU A 238 12.12 -1.48 -7.64
CA GLU A 238 11.56 -2.73 -7.12
C GLU A 238 12.59 -3.86 -7.08
N ALA A 239 13.46 -3.94 -8.08
CA ALA A 239 14.47 -5.00 -8.15
C ALA A 239 15.50 -4.90 -7.02
N SER A 240 15.95 -3.66 -6.71
CA SER A 240 16.89 -3.37 -5.64
C SER A 240 16.27 -3.48 -4.25
N LYS A 241 14.95 -3.34 -4.14
CA LYS A 241 14.23 -3.36 -2.87
C LYS A 241 14.36 -4.70 -2.14
N ALA A 242 14.27 -5.81 -2.87
CA ALA A 242 14.35 -7.14 -2.28
C ALA A 242 15.75 -7.41 -1.67
N GLU A 243 16.82 -7.01 -2.35
CA GLU A 243 18.18 -7.11 -1.82
C GLU A 243 18.38 -6.19 -0.62
N PHE A 244 17.90 -4.94 -0.72
CA PHE A 244 17.97 -3.95 0.36
C PHE A 244 17.24 -4.42 1.63
N LEU A 245 16.05 -4.99 1.50
CA LEU A 245 15.29 -5.50 2.64
C LEU A 245 15.84 -6.83 3.14
N GLY A 246 16.14 -7.77 2.24
CA GLY A 246 16.64 -9.11 2.58
C GLY A 246 17.99 -9.08 3.29
N GLY A 247 18.87 -8.16 2.89
CA GLY A 247 20.19 -7.95 3.51
C GLY A 247 20.16 -7.19 4.84
N ALA A 248 18.99 -6.74 5.31
CA ALA A 248 18.88 -6.01 6.56
C ALA A 248 18.76 -6.95 7.77
N MET A 249 19.27 -6.49 8.92
CA MET A 249 19.04 -7.10 10.22
C MET A 249 17.58 -6.95 10.66
N ALA A 250 17.01 -5.77 10.44
CA ALA A 250 15.62 -5.44 10.68
C ALA A 250 15.20 -4.22 9.87
N LEU A 251 13.91 -4.14 9.53
CA LEU A 251 13.27 -2.90 9.08
C LEU A 251 12.87 -2.07 10.31
N LEU A 252 13.31 -0.81 10.37
CA LEU A 252 12.78 0.18 11.32
C LEU A 252 11.62 0.95 10.68
N PHE A 253 10.47 0.90 11.33
CA PHE A 253 9.27 1.58 10.89
C PHE A 253 8.66 2.42 12.03
N PRO A 254 9.38 3.50 12.47
CA PRO A 254 9.06 4.26 13.68
C PRO A 254 8.00 5.33 13.44
N ILE A 255 7.03 5.06 12.59
CA ILE A 255 5.98 5.99 12.15
C ILE A 255 5.23 6.66 13.30
N ASP A 256 4.73 7.87 13.04
CA ASP A 256 3.97 8.68 14.01
C ASP A 256 2.63 9.16 13.41
N TRP A 257 1.95 8.27 12.70
CA TRP A 257 0.63 8.51 12.12
C TRP A 257 -0.12 7.17 11.93
N PRO A 258 -1.45 7.18 11.87
CA PRO A 258 -2.23 5.96 11.66
C PRO A 258 -2.06 5.43 10.23
N GLU A 259 -0.97 4.71 10.00
CA GLU A 259 -0.68 4.08 8.71
C GLU A 259 -1.82 3.15 8.29
N PRO A 260 -2.44 3.37 7.12
CA PRO A 260 -3.56 2.53 6.67
C PRO A 260 -3.19 1.06 6.47
N PHE A 261 -1.95 0.78 5.97
CA PHE A 261 -1.47 -0.59 5.80
C PHE A 261 0.05 -0.72 6.04
N GLY A 262 0.90 -0.22 5.13
CA GLY A 262 2.35 -0.34 5.24
C GLY A 262 2.92 -1.52 4.45
N LEU A 263 2.84 -1.46 3.12
CA LEU A 263 3.37 -2.49 2.21
C LEU A 263 4.81 -2.89 2.52
N VAL A 264 5.68 -1.92 2.84
CA VAL A 264 7.08 -2.17 3.16
C VAL A 264 7.28 -3.15 4.33
N VAL A 265 6.33 -3.20 5.26
CA VAL A 265 6.35 -4.12 6.40
C VAL A 265 6.22 -5.58 5.94
N ILE A 266 5.23 -5.85 5.08
CA ILE A 266 5.04 -7.19 4.52
C ILE A 266 6.11 -7.54 3.47
N GLU A 267 6.63 -6.56 2.73
CA GLU A 267 7.75 -6.72 1.80
C GLU A 267 9.04 -7.15 2.55
N ALA A 268 9.35 -6.50 3.68
CA ALA A 268 10.50 -6.89 4.52
C ALA A 268 10.33 -8.30 5.09
N MET A 269 9.14 -8.60 5.65
CA MET A 269 8.85 -9.94 6.19
C MET A 269 8.84 -11.01 5.09
N ALA A 270 8.46 -10.69 3.85
CA ALA A 270 8.57 -11.60 2.72
C ALA A 270 10.02 -12.00 2.44
N CYS A 271 10.96 -11.07 2.58
CA CYS A 271 12.40 -11.35 2.52
C CYS A 271 12.94 -12.10 3.77
N GLY A 272 12.12 -12.34 4.78
CA GLY A 272 12.53 -12.92 6.06
C GLY A 272 13.02 -11.88 7.07
N THR A 273 12.95 -10.59 6.78
CA THR A 273 13.46 -9.53 7.64
C THR A 273 12.43 -9.13 8.68
N PRO A 274 12.74 -9.24 9.99
CA PRO A 274 11.84 -8.82 11.05
C PRO A 274 11.66 -7.30 11.06
N VAL A 275 10.51 -6.86 11.59
CA VAL A 275 10.15 -5.44 11.61
C VAL A 275 10.08 -4.92 13.04
N VAL A 276 10.64 -3.76 13.30
CA VAL A 276 10.46 -3.01 14.55
C VAL A 276 9.68 -1.73 14.23
N ALA A 277 8.44 -1.66 14.69
CA ALA A 277 7.53 -0.57 14.38
C ALA A 277 6.94 0.07 15.65
N ARG A 278 6.50 1.33 15.53
CA ARG A 278 5.66 1.94 16.57
C ARG A 278 4.22 1.44 16.46
N GLN A 279 3.51 1.42 17.59
CA GLN A 279 2.11 1.01 17.67
C GLN A 279 1.19 2.07 17.07
N CYS A 280 1.18 2.15 15.75
CA CYS A 280 0.40 3.11 14.97
C CYS A 280 -0.33 2.42 13.81
N GLY A 281 -1.61 2.78 13.60
CA GLY A 281 -2.40 2.27 12.48
C GLY A 281 -2.46 0.74 12.43
N SER A 282 -2.17 0.18 11.27
CA SER A 282 -2.25 -1.27 11.00
C SER A 282 -1.07 -2.10 11.55
N MET A 283 -0.06 -1.51 12.16
CA MET A 283 1.14 -2.26 12.59
C MET A 283 0.83 -3.47 13.50
N PRO A 284 -0.10 -3.38 14.48
CA PRO A 284 -0.49 -4.55 15.28
C PRO A 284 -1.22 -5.65 14.50
N GLU A 285 -1.78 -5.33 13.32
CA GLU A 285 -2.44 -6.31 12.46
C GLU A 285 -1.45 -7.06 11.56
N LEU A 286 -0.35 -6.39 11.17
CA LEU A 286 0.65 -6.92 10.25
C LEU A 286 1.76 -7.70 10.97
N ILE A 287 2.18 -7.24 12.15
CA ILE A 287 3.33 -7.76 12.88
C ILE A 287 2.86 -8.65 14.03
N GLU A 288 3.28 -9.91 14.03
CA GLU A 288 3.09 -10.83 15.14
C GLU A 288 4.22 -10.62 16.15
N ALA A 289 3.89 -9.91 17.25
CA ALA A 289 4.86 -9.47 18.24
C ALA A 289 5.64 -10.64 18.85
N GLY A 290 6.98 -10.54 18.83
CA GLY A 290 7.89 -11.58 19.33
C GLY A 290 8.08 -12.77 18.36
N ARG A 291 7.45 -12.76 17.19
CA ARG A 291 7.60 -13.78 16.16
C ARG A 291 8.08 -13.23 14.82
N THR A 292 7.44 -12.18 14.32
CA THR A 292 7.83 -11.55 13.05
C THR A 292 8.40 -10.15 13.23
N GLY A 293 8.41 -9.64 14.45
CA GLY A 293 8.91 -8.33 14.79
C GLY A 293 8.46 -7.89 16.18
N PHE A 294 8.51 -6.59 16.40
CA PHE A 294 8.05 -5.95 17.62
C PHE A 294 7.24 -4.69 17.29
N VAL A 295 6.15 -4.50 18.03
CA VAL A 295 5.33 -3.28 17.98
C VAL A 295 5.42 -2.64 19.36
N VAL A 296 5.89 -1.39 19.40
CA VAL A 296 6.27 -0.69 20.64
C VAL A 296 5.81 0.78 20.62
N ASP A 297 5.77 1.43 21.77
CA ASP A 297 5.26 2.79 21.90
C ASP A 297 6.36 3.84 22.02
N THR A 298 7.44 3.53 22.72
CA THR A 298 8.46 4.49 23.13
C THR A 298 9.78 4.30 22.39
N PHE A 299 10.65 5.33 22.44
CA PHE A 299 12.00 5.26 21.86
C PHE A 299 12.87 4.19 22.56
N ASP A 300 12.81 4.10 23.88
CA ASP A 300 13.61 3.10 24.63
C ASP A 300 13.18 1.68 24.30
N GLU A 301 11.88 1.45 24.12
CA GLU A 301 11.35 0.16 23.65
C GLU A 301 11.77 -0.16 22.20
N LEU A 302 11.84 0.85 21.29
CA LEU A 302 12.41 0.66 19.95
C LEU A 302 13.86 0.17 20.04
N VAL A 303 14.68 0.82 20.88
CA VAL A 303 16.07 0.43 21.10
C VAL A 303 16.17 -0.99 21.64
N ASP A 304 15.35 -1.35 22.63
CA ASP A 304 15.36 -2.69 23.24
C ASP A 304 14.81 -3.77 22.28
N ALA A 305 13.82 -3.43 21.46
CA ALA A 305 13.31 -4.32 20.43
C ALA A 305 14.39 -4.66 19.39
N VAL A 306 15.15 -3.66 18.93
CA VAL A 306 16.27 -3.89 17.98
C VAL A 306 17.32 -4.82 18.53
N LYS A 307 17.68 -4.73 19.81
CA LYS A 307 18.63 -5.68 20.46
C LYS A 307 18.17 -7.13 20.38
N ARG A 308 16.85 -7.35 20.29
CA ARG A 308 16.21 -8.68 20.31
C ARG A 308 15.92 -9.24 18.93
N VAL A 309 15.98 -8.46 17.83
CA VAL A 309 15.56 -8.93 16.50
C VAL A 309 16.35 -10.15 16.01
N ARG A 310 17.63 -10.28 16.41
CA ARG A 310 18.47 -11.43 16.04
C ARG A 310 18.02 -12.75 16.68
N THR A 311 17.12 -12.71 17.66
CA THR A 311 16.53 -13.92 18.26
C THR A 311 15.30 -14.44 17.51
N LEU A 312 14.81 -13.66 16.53
CA LEU A 312 13.63 -14.03 15.75
C LEU A 312 13.99 -14.94 14.58
N ASP A 313 13.11 -15.91 14.30
CA ASP A 313 13.22 -16.78 13.14
C ASP A 313 12.80 -16.07 11.86
N ARG A 314 13.74 -15.78 10.97
CA ARG A 314 13.49 -15.13 9.68
C ARG A 314 12.50 -15.94 8.82
N ALA A 315 12.57 -17.28 8.89
CA ALA A 315 11.61 -18.13 8.19
C ALA A 315 10.18 -17.99 8.74
N ALA A 316 10.01 -17.61 10.00
CA ALA A 316 8.68 -17.30 10.55
C ALA A 316 8.11 -16.01 9.94
N CYS A 317 8.93 -15.00 9.64
CA CYS A 317 8.51 -13.79 8.92
C CYS A 317 7.99 -14.16 7.53
N ARG A 318 8.75 -14.97 6.79
CA ARG A 318 8.36 -15.44 5.45
C ARG A 318 7.05 -16.22 5.48
N ARG A 319 6.94 -17.23 6.34
CA ARG A 319 5.70 -18.04 6.47
C ARG A 319 4.48 -17.21 6.86
N HIS A 320 4.66 -16.18 7.66
CA HIS A 320 3.58 -15.27 8.04
C HIS A 320 3.02 -14.51 6.82
N VAL A 321 3.89 -14.02 5.95
CA VAL A 321 3.46 -13.33 4.72
C VAL A 321 2.83 -14.31 3.73
N GLU A 322 3.40 -15.50 3.54
CA GLU A 322 2.84 -16.54 2.69
C GLU A 322 1.40 -16.89 3.09
N ALA A 323 1.14 -17.00 4.38
CA ALA A 323 -0.17 -17.38 4.90
C ALA A 323 -1.20 -16.24 4.86
N ARG A 324 -0.78 -14.97 5.01
CA ARG A 324 -1.71 -13.87 5.26
C ARG A 324 -1.67 -12.73 4.23
N PHE A 325 -0.53 -12.53 3.57
CA PHE A 325 -0.27 -11.34 2.75
C PHE A 325 0.30 -11.70 1.37
N SER A 326 0.01 -12.90 0.85
CA SER A 326 0.29 -13.24 -0.54
C SER A 326 -0.74 -12.63 -1.48
N VAL A 327 -0.36 -12.39 -2.74
CA VAL A 327 -1.30 -11.94 -3.78
C VAL A 327 -2.48 -12.91 -3.92
N SER A 328 -2.22 -14.23 -3.85
CA SER A 328 -3.28 -15.24 -3.92
C SER A 328 -4.31 -15.05 -2.81
N ARG A 329 -3.86 -14.83 -1.56
CA ARG A 329 -4.75 -14.60 -0.42
C ARG A 329 -5.57 -13.31 -0.58
N MET A 330 -4.94 -12.24 -1.03
CA MET A 330 -5.62 -10.97 -1.31
C MET A 330 -6.73 -11.16 -2.36
N VAL A 331 -6.45 -11.90 -3.42
CA VAL A 331 -7.44 -12.15 -4.49
C VAL A 331 -8.56 -13.07 -4.02
N ASP A 332 -8.30 -14.08 -3.18
CA ASP A 332 -9.34 -14.91 -2.55
C ASP A 332 -10.36 -14.04 -1.80
N ASP A 333 -9.87 -13.05 -1.04
CA ASP A 333 -10.70 -12.13 -0.28
C ASP A 333 -11.51 -11.20 -1.22
N TYR A 334 -10.89 -10.65 -2.27
CA TYR A 334 -11.62 -9.84 -3.26
C TYR A 334 -12.64 -10.66 -4.04
N GLU A 335 -12.35 -11.87 -4.47
CA GLU A 335 -13.34 -12.74 -5.14
C GLU A 335 -14.53 -13.04 -4.21
N SER A 336 -14.31 -13.13 -2.91
CA SER A 336 -15.39 -13.27 -1.92
C SER A 336 -16.30 -12.03 -1.89
N VAL A 337 -15.70 -10.85 -1.86
CA VAL A 337 -16.43 -9.55 -1.94
C VAL A 337 -17.20 -9.46 -3.27
N TYR A 338 -16.57 -9.80 -4.39
CA TYR A 338 -17.19 -9.72 -5.71
C TYR A 338 -18.40 -10.67 -5.82
N ARG A 339 -18.29 -11.91 -5.34
CA ARG A 339 -19.40 -12.87 -5.32
C ARG A 339 -20.57 -12.35 -4.52
N GLN A 340 -20.36 -11.77 -3.34
CA GLN A 340 -21.42 -11.19 -2.53
C GLN A 340 -22.16 -10.09 -3.29
N LEU A 341 -21.43 -9.11 -3.82
CA LEU A 341 -22.02 -7.95 -4.51
C LEU A 341 -22.78 -8.32 -5.79
N THR A 342 -22.27 -9.28 -6.57
CA THR A 342 -22.92 -9.72 -7.81
C THR A 342 -24.16 -10.59 -7.54
N THR A 343 -24.20 -11.34 -6.44
CA THR A 343 -25.38 -12.14 -6.04
C THR A 343 -26.49 -11.24 -5.51
N ASP A 344 -26.16 -10.26 -4.68
CA ASP A 344 -27.14 -9.32 -4.09
C ASP A 344 -27.85 -8.49 -5.19
N THR A 345 -27.12 -8.12 -6.25
CA THR A 345 -27.67 -7.36 -7.38
C THR A 345 -28.63 -8.21 -8.24
N GLN A 346 -28.42 -9.54 -8.34
CA GLN A 346 -29.34 -10.43 -9.09
C GLN A 346 -30.63 -10.71 -8.31
N ALA A 347 -30.63 -10.51 -6.99
CA ALA A 347 -31.79 -10.74 -6.13
C ALA A 347 -32.66 -9.49 -5.94
N ALA A 348 -32.21 -8.31 -6.31
CA ALA A 348 -32.91 -7.01 -6.20
C ALA A 348 -33.56 -6.60 -7.52
#